data_fb9bf3c07e28293705cad7fac6d81d4d
#
_entry.id   fb9bf3c07e28293705cad7fac6d81d4d
#
_cell.length_a   1.000
_cell.length_b   1.000
_cell.length_c   1.000
_cell.angle_alpha   90.00
_cell.angle_beta   90.00
_cell.angle_gamma   90.00
#
_symmetry.space_group_name_H-M   'P 1'
#
loop_
_entity.id
_entity.type
_entity.pdbx_description
1 polymer ?
#
loop_
_entity_poly.entity_id
_entity_poly.type
_entity_poly.pdbx_seq_one_letter_code
_entity_poly.pdbx_strand_id
1 'polypeptide(L)'
;MVNIAIVGATGVVGTKMIERLEESNLQVDHLYLLASARSAGKVLQFRGKEYVVEELTEDSFKRDIDYAIFSAGGGTSLKFAPIAERDGVIVIDNSSAWRMDPDIDLVVPECNAPTLERKIIANPNCSTIQSVVPLRPLHDAFGLKRVAYTTYQAVSGSGQAGINDLRNGEKGEAPTNYPHPIYNNVLPHIDVFLENGYTKEEMKMIQETRKILGLSDDVAITATCVRVPVFNSHSVEINVTFEKDTTPEEIRAILEKAPGVIVLDKPEENVYPTPLQATGHDEVYVGRIRRDISQPNSFHIWCVGDNIRKGAASNAIQIAEYIEAHNLRK
;
A
#
# COMPACT_ATOMS: atom_id res chain seq x y z
N MET A 1 -22.31 11.73 7.62
CA MET A 1 -21.49 11.23 8.75
C MET A 1 -21.39 9.73 8.62
N VAL A 2 -20.29 9.13 9.08
CA VAL A 2 -20.03 7.69 8.94
C VAL A 2 -19.58 7.09 10.27
N ASN A 3 -19.95 5.84 10.50
CA ASN A 3 -19.48 5.04 11.63
C ASN A 3 -18.40 4.08 11.14
N ILE A 4 -17.23 4.13 11.77
CA ILE A 4 -16.04 3.38 11.29
C ILE A 4 -15.53 2.43 12.38
N ALA A 5 -15.24 1.21 12.01
CA ALA A 5 -14.49 0.26 12.82
C ALA A 5 -13.06 0.10 12.28
N ILE A 6 -12.05 0.15 13.15
CA ILE A 6 -10.66 -0.22 12.82
C ILE A 6 -10.36 -1.56 13.47
N VAL A 7 -10.19 -2.59 12.66
CA VAL A 7 -9.86 -3.95 13.10
C VAL A 7 -8.35 -4.16 13.07
N GLY A 8 -7.77 -4.46 14.23
CA GLY A 8 -6.32 -4.47 14.43
C GLY A 8 -5.77 -3.10 14.86
N ALA A 9 -6.58 -2.31 15.57
CA ALA A 9 -6.32 -0.91 15.94
C ALA A 9 -5.01 -0.67 16.68
N THR A 10 -4.47 -1.67 17.38
CA THR A 10 -3.23 -1.56 18.18
C THR A 10 -1.95 -1.93 17.43
N GLY A 11 -2.06 -2.36 16.17
CA GLY A 11 -0.91 -2.68 15.32
C GLY A 11 -0.26 -1.43 14.70
N VAL A 12 0.95 -1.57 14.14
CA VAL A 12 1.69 -0.45 13.51
C VAL A 12 0.85 0.26 12.43
N VAL A 13 0.21 -0.50 11.55
CA VAL A 13 -0.65 0.07 10.50
C VAL A 13 -1.99 0.53 11.07
N GLY A 14 -2.58 -0.21 12.03
CA GLY A 14 -3.84 0.17 12.66
C GLY A 14 -3.79 1.51 13.37
N THR A 15 -2.70 1.78 14.12
CA THR A 15 -2.48 3.10 14.74
C THR A 15 -2.30 4.19 13.70
N LYS A 16 -1.63 3.90 12.60
CA LYS A 16 -1.48 4.85 11.47
C LYS A 16 -2.81 5.11 10.75
N MET A 17 -3.71 4.11 10.69
CA MET A 17 -5.07 4.31 10.16
C MET A 17 -5.86 5.29 11.03
N ILE A 18 -5.72 5.23 12.36
CA ILE A 18 -6.37 6.18 13.27
C ILE A 18 -5.82 7.59 13.05
N GLU A 19 -4.49 7.77 12.99
CA GLU A 19 -3.87 9.06 12.71
C GLU A 19 -4.33 9.61 11.34
N ARG A 20 -4.33 8.79 10.29
CA ARG A 20 -4.75 9.22 8.95
C ARG A 20 -6.26 9.56 8.90
N LEU A 21 -7.07 8.87 9.68
CA LEU A 21 -8.50 9.16 9.79
C LEU A 21 -8.76 10.52 10.46
N GLU A 22 -7.89 10.96 11.39
CA GLU A 22 -7.95 12.31 11.97
C GLU A 22 -7.72 13.41 10.92
N GLU A 23 -6.81 13.14 9.96
CA GLU A 23 -6.47 14.04 8.86
C GLU A 23 -7.50 13.99 7.71
N SER A 24 -8.39 13.00 7.69
CA SER A 24 -9.32 12.74 6.59
C SER A 24 -10.48 13.73 6.54
N ASN A 25 -11.09 13.84 5.35
CA ASN A 25 -12.32 14.62 5.13
C ASN A 25 -13.59 13.89 5.61
N LEU A 26 -13.46 12.62 6.05
CA LEU A 26 -14.60 11.83 6.52
C LEU A 26 -15.17 12.42 7.83
N GLN A 27 -16.47 12.67 7.81
CA GLN A 27 -17.20 13.12 8.99
C GLN A 27 -17.55 11.88 9.83
N VAL A 28 -16.63 11.49 10.73
CA VAL A 28 -16.80 10.32 11.60
C VAL A 28 -17.72 10.68 12.77
N ASP A 29 -18.81 9.95 12.91
CA ASP A 29 -19.74 10.05 14.04
C ASP A 29 -19.30 9.13 15.18
N HIS A 30 -19.16 7.83 14.89
CA HIS A 30 -18.67 6.87 15.87
C HIS A 30 -17.43 6.14 15.33
N LEU A 31 -16.45 5.91 16.23
CA LEU A 31 -15.25 5.13 15.96
C LEU A 31 -15.21 3.93 16.92
N TYR A 32 -15.12 2.72 16.35
CA TYR A 32 -14.95 1.47 17.08
C TYR A 32 -13.53 0.94 16.86
N LEU A 33 -12.78 0.71 17.94
CA LEU A 33 -11.42 0.20 17.89
C LEU A 33 -11.44 -1.27 18.31
N LEU A 34 -11.21 -2.17 17.37
CA LEU A 34 -11.33 -3.61 17.57
C LEU A 34 -9.94 -4.27 17.49
N ALA A 35 -9.64 -5.18 18.40
CA ALA A 35 -8.40 -5.94 18.42
C ALA A 35 -8.59 -7.33 19.09
N SER A 36 -7.50 -8.09 19.24
CA SER A 36 -7.54 -9.36 19.98
C SER A 36 -7.85 -9.12 21.47
N ALA A 37 -8.35 -10.14 22.16
CA ALA A 37 -8.57 -10.14 23.62
C ALA A 37 -7.39 -9.59 24.43
N ARG A 38 -6.14 -9.90 24.00
CA ARG A 38 -4.91 -9.41 24.65
C ARG A 38 -4.77 -7.87 24.62
N SER A 39 -5.38 -7.22 23.64
CA SER A 39 -5.30 -5.78 23.46
C SER A 39 -6.57 -5.03 23.89
N ALA A 40 -7.64 -5.77 24.22
CA ALA A 40 -8.87 -5.18 24.75
C ALA A 40 -8.60 -4.45 26.08
N GLY A 41 -9.29 -3.34 26.28
CA GLY A 41 -9.11 -2.45 27.43
C GLY A 41 -8.01 -1.40 27.28
N LYS A 42 -7.16 -1.46 26.24
CA LYS A 42 -6.21 -0.37 25.93
C LYS A 42 -6.99 0.86 25.50
N VAL A 43 -6.43 2.03 25.81
CA VAL A 43 -7.00 3.33 25.43
C VAL A 43 -6.15 3.94 24.32
N LEU A 44 -6.80 4.37 23.23
CA LEU A 44 -6.19 5.11 22.14
C LEU A 44 -6.90 6.46 21.99
N GLN A 45 -6.19 7.44 21.43
CA GLN A 45 -6.71 8.79 21.20
C GLN A 45 -7.21 8.93 19.76
N PHE A 46 -8.33 9.66 19.57
CA PHE A 46 -8.80 10.10 18.27
C PHE A 46 -9.51 11.45 18.41
N ARG A 47 -9.05 12.46 17.68
CA ARG A 47 -9.58 13.83 17.74
C ARG A 47 -9.72 14.37 19.18
N GLY A 48 -8.71 14.11 20.03
CA GLY A 48 -8.66 14.56 21.42
C GLY A 48 -9.58 13.83 22.38
N LYS A 49 -10.22 12.73 21.97
CA LYS A 49 -11.07 11.88 22.82
C LYS A 49 -10.44 10.51 23.02
N GLU A 50 -10.72 9.91 24.17
CA GLU A 50 -10.28 8.56 24.50
C GLU A 50 -11.27 7.52 23.97
N TYR A 51 -10.73 6.47 23.34
CA TYR A 51 -11.47 5.32 22.84
C TYR A 51 -10.89 4.04 23.43
N VAL A 52 -11.72 3.25 24.04
CA VAL A 52 -11.33 1.94 24.58
C VAL A 52 -11.33 0.92 23.47
N VAL A 53 -10.24 0.18 23.33
CA VAL A 53 -10.13 -0.94 22.39
C VAL A 53 -10.99 -2.09 22.89
N GLU A 54 -11.90 -2.58 22.05
CA GLU A 54 -12.77 -3.69 22.33
C GLU A 54 -12.20 -4.99 21.72
N GLU A 55 -12.60 -6.15 22.29
CA GLU A 55 -12.29 -7.41 21.67
C GLU A 55 -13.10 -7.62 20.38
N LEU A 56 -12.42 -8.06 19.32
CA LEU A 56 -13.05 -8.45 18.07
C LEU A 56 -13.78 -9.80 18.24
N THR A 57 -15.09 -9.77 18.09
CA THR A 57 -15.97 -10.95 18.16
C THR A 57 -16.88 -11.00 16.93
N GLU A 58 -17.62 -12.09 16.75
CA GLU A 58 -18.61 -12.24 15.67
C GLU A 58 -19.78 -11.28 15.80
N ASP A 59 -20.03 -10.76 17.01
CA ASP A 59 -21.08 -9.79 17.28
C ASP A 59 -20.62 -8.33 17.10
N SER A 60 -19.35 -8.10 16.87
CA SER A 60 -18.77 -6.75 16.78
C SER A 60 -19.41 -5.91 15.66
N PHE A 61 -19.91 -6.54 14.61
CA PHE A 61 -20.48 -5.87 13.43
C PHE A 61 -22.03 -5.74 13.47
N LYS A 62 -22.68 -6.26 14.51
CA LYS A 62 -24.16 -6.10 14.73
C LYS A 62 -24.52 -4.70 15.27
N ARG A 63 -23.77 -3.70 14.87
CA ARG A 63 -23.92 -2.28 15.26
C ARG A 63 -24.13 -1.46 14.01
N ASP A 64 -24.45 -0.21 14.18
CA ASP A 64 -24.46 0.76 13.08
C ASP A 64 -23.01 1.12 12.70
N ILE A 65 -22.43 0.34 11.78
CA ILE A 65 -21.10 0.51 11.22
C ILE A 65 -21.20 0.58 9.71
N ASP A 66 -20.71 1.67 9.13
CA ASP A 66 -20.65 1.86 7.67
C ASP A 66 -19.44 1.19 7.06
N TYR A 67 -18.27 1.38 7.68
CA TYR A 67 -16.97 0.85 7.21
C TYR A 67 -16.25 0.08 8.30
N ALA A 68 -15.64 -1.03 7.94
CA ALA A 68 -14.67 -1.75 8.77
C ALA A 68 -13.34 -1.85 8.03
N ILE A 69 -12.30 -1.18 8.56
CA ILE A 69 -10.97 -1.16 7.96
C ILE A 69 -10.10 -2.18 8.69
N PHE A 70 -9.67 -3.22 7.98
CA PHE A 70 -8.99 -4.37 8.53
C PHE A 70 -7.46 -4.26 8.39
N SER A 71 -6.76 -4.38 9.50
CA SER A 71 -5.29 -4.46 9.58
C SER A 71 -4.84 -5.50 10.63
N ALA A 72 -5.48 -6.66 10.63
CA ALA A 72 -5.27 -7.71 11.64
C ALA A 72 -4.73 -9.03 11.06
N GLY A 73 -4.24 -9.00 9.82
CA GLY A 73 -3.69 -10.16 9.11
C GLY A 73 -4.75 -11.04 8.42
N GLY A 74 -4.28 -11.87 7.46
CA GLY A 74 -5.16 -12.61 6.55
C GLY A 74 -6.09 -13.60 7.26
N GLY A 75 -5.62 -14.32 8.29
CA GLY A 75 -6.47 -15.27 9.03
C GLY A 75 -7.65 -14.58 9.72
N THR A 76 -7.42 -13.40 10.31
CA THR A 76 -8.51 -12.59 10.91
C THR A 76 -9.45 -12.07 9.83
N SER A 77 -8.92 -11.60 8.71
CA SER A 77 -9.73 -11.11 7.61
C SER A 77 -10.61 -12.21 7.00
N LEU A 78 -10.05 -13.38 6.70
CA LEU A 78 -10.82 -14.52 6.18
C LEU A 78 -11.98 -14.94 7.09
N LYS A 79 -11.79 -14.82 8.42
CA LYS A 79 -12.85 -15.14 9.39
C LYS A 79 -13.90 -14.04 9.48
N PHE A 80 -13.48 -12.79 9.66
CA PHE A 80 -14.36 -11.72 10.10
C PHE A 80 -14.88 -10.80 8.98
N ALA A 81 -14.20 -10.69 7.85
CA ALA A 81 -14.67 -9.84 6.75
C ALA A 81 -16.00 -10.34 6.15
N PRO A 82 -16.22 -11.66 5.94
CA PRO A 82 -17.53 -12.15 5.49
C PRO A 82 -18.66 -11.93 6.53
N ILE A 83 -18.32 -11.92 7.82
CA ILE A 83 -19.30 -11.60 8.88
C ILE A 83 -19.71 -10.14 8.79
N ALA A 84 -18.75 -9.23 8.68
CA ALA A 84 -19.00 -7.81 8.52
C ALA A 84 -19.81 -7.51 7.24
N GLU A 85 -19.45 -8.12 6.11
CA GLU A 85 -20.18 -8.01 4.84
C GLU A 85 -21.63 -8.48 4.98
N ARG A 86 -21.86 -9.64 5.60
CA ARG A 86 -23.22 -10.16 5.87
C ARG A 86 -24.05 -9.21 6.72
N ASP A 87 -23.43 -8.55 7.68
CA ASP A 87 -24.09 -7.60 8.57
C ASP A 87 -24.23 -6.19 7.93
N GLY A 88 -23.88 -6.06 6.63
CA GLY A 88 -24.10 -4.87 5.81
C GLY A 88 -22.95 -3.88 5.77
N VAL A 89 -21.84 -4.15 6.47
CA VAL A 89 -20.67 -3.28 6.58
C VAL A 89 -19.80 -3.37 5.32
N ILE A 90 -19.30 -2.24 4.84
CA ILE A 90 -18.27 -2.20 3.79
C ILE A 90 -16.91 -2.45 4.45
N VAL A 91 -16.24 -3.50 4.01
CA VAL A 91 -14.92 -3.91 4.51
C VAL A 91 -13.84 -3.41 3.57
N ILE A 92 -12.82 -2.74 4.11
CA ILE A 92 -11.59 -2.40 3.39
C ILE A 92 -10.45 -3.17 4.04
N ASP A 93 -9.95 -4.20 3.36
CA ASP A 93 -8.98 -5.15 3.94
C ASP A 93 -7.56 -4.90 3.46
N ASN A 94 -6.67 -4.62 4.41
CA ASN A 94 -5.24 -4.40 4.14
C ASN A 94 -4.41 -5.70 4.07
N SER A 95 -5.00 -6.87 4.33
CA SER A 95 -4.31 -8.15 4.21
C SER A 95 -4.21 -8.61 2.76
N SER A 96 -3.46 -9.68 2.51
CA SER A 96 -3.39 -10.30 1.18
C SER A 96 -4.51 -11.31 0.90
N ALA A 97 -5.47 -11.48 1.83
CA ALA A 97 -6.44 -12.58 1.78
C ALA A 97 -7.35 -12.52 0.55
N TRP A 98 -7.76 -11.33 0.15
CA TRP A 98 -8.79 -11.12 -0.87
C TRP A 98 -8.26 -10.54 -2.20
N ARG A 99 -6.99 -10.13 -2.25
CA ARG A 99 -6.46 -9.34 -3.38
C ARG A 99 -6.59 -10.01 -4.73
N MET A 100 -6.44 -11.33 -4.78
CA MET A 100 -6.51 -12.10 -6.02
C MET A 100 -7.83 -12.84 -6.22
N ASP A 101 -8.79 -12.64 -5.32
CA ASP A 101 -10.16 -13.12 -5.52
C ASP A 101 -10.78 -12.37 -6.72
N PRO A 102 -11.32 -13.06 -7.75
CA PRO A 102 -11.85 -12.40 -8.94
C PRO A 102 -13.08 -11.53 -8.66
N ASP A 103 -13.84 -11.84 -7.62
CA ASP A 103 -15.08 -11.14 -7.27
C ASP A 103 -14.84 -9.96 -6.30
N ILE A 104 -13.60 -9.76 -5.86
CA ILE A 104 -13.23 -8.70 -4.91
C ILE A 104 -12.44 -7.60 -5.62
N ASP A 105 -12.87 -6.36 -5.50
CA ASP A 105 -12.16 -5.21 -6.03
C ASP A 105 -10.82 -5.01 -5.31
N LEU A 106 -9.76 -4.77 -6.09
CA LEU A 106 -8.43 -4.39 -5.61
C LEU A 106 -8.18 -2.93 -6.00
N VAL A 107 -8.21 -2.01 -5.04
CA VAL A 107 -8.41 -0.58 -5.31
C VAL A 107 -7.25 0.30 -4.90
N VAL A 108 -6.82 1.13 -5.84
CA VAL A 108 -6.01 2.34 -5.63
C VAL A 108 -6.79 3.51 -6.25
N PRO A 109 -7.37 4.44 -5.48
CA PRO A 109 -8.32 5.43 -5.97
C PRO A 109 -7.80 6.31 -7.13
N GLU A 110 -6.49 6.53 -7.23
CA GLU A 110 -5.87 7.23 -8.36
C GLU A 110 -5.82 6.40 -9.65
N CYS A 111 -6.07 5.08 -9.57
CA CYS A 111 -5.94 4.16 -10.69
C CYS A 111 -7.28 3.56 -11.13
N ASN A 112 -8.13 3.20 -10.18
CA ASN A 112 -9.40 2.51 -10.44
C ASN A 112 -10.43 2.83 -9.34
N ALA A 113 -11.69 2.53 -9.62
CA ALA A 113 -12.80 2.72 -8.69
C ALA A 113 -13.32 1.38 -8.16
N PRO A 114 -13.84 1.31 -6.93
CA PRO A 114 -14.57 0.16 -6.45
C PRO A 114 -15.94 0.05 -7.14
N THR A 115 -16.36 -1.17 -7.47
CA THR A 115 -17.69 -1.45 -8.04
C THR A 115 -18.76 -1.64 -6.97
N LEU A 116 -18.36 -2.11 -5.79
CA LEU A 116 -19.21 -2.51 -4.67
C LEU A 116 -20.19 -3.64 -5.01
N GLU A 117 -19.88 -4.48 -6.01
CA GLU A 117 -20.61 -5.74 -6.25
C GLU A 117 -20.53 -6.66 -5.02
N ARG A 118 -19.34 -6.66 -4.38
CA ARG A 118 -19.13 -7.21 -3.04
C ARG A 118 -18.81 -6.06 -2.08
N LYS A 119 -19.18 -6.21 -0.82
CA LYS A 119 -18.84 -5.22 0.23
C LYS A 119 -17.44 -5.41 0.82
N ILE A 120 -16.67 -6.38 0.36
CA ILE A 120 -15.26 -6.52 0.69
C ILE A 120 -14.45 -5.89 -0.44
N ILE A 121 -13.55 -4.97 -0.09
CA ILE A 121 -12.61 -4.31 -0.99
C ILE A 121 -11.20 -4.60 -0.48
N ALA A 122 -10.32 -5.07 -1.34
CA ALA A 122 -8.93 -5.32 -1.00
C ALA A 122 -8.08 -4.07 -1.20
N ASN A 123 -7.29 -3.74 -0.18
CA ASN A 123 -6.24 -2.74 -0.22
C ASN A 123 -4.95 -3.42 -0.70
N PRO A 124 -4.29 -2.94 -1.77
CA PRO A 124 -3.15 -3.65 -2.37
C PRO A 124 -1.89 -3.70 -1.49
N ASN A 125 -0.87 -4.39 -1.99
CA ASN A 125 0.47 -4.41 -1.41
C ASN A 125 1.11 -3.01 -1.44
N CYS A 126 1.88 -2.68 -0.41
CA CYS A 126 2.45 -1.34 -0.23
C CYS A 126 3.36 -0.91 -1.39
N SER A 127 4.21 -1.81 -1.90
CA SER A 127 5.07 -1.51 -3.03
C SER A 127 4.29 -1.42 -4.35
N THR A 128 3.20 -2.19 -4.48
CA THR A 128 2.31 -2.13 -5.63
C THR A 128 1.56 -0.79 -5.68
N ILE A 129 0.95 -0.37 -4.56
CA ILE A 129 0.20 0.90 -4.51
C ILE A 129 1.05 2.05 -5.03
N GLN A 130 2.23 2.26 -4.45
CA GLN A 130 3.08 3.38 -4.85
C GLN A 130 3.57 3.29 -6.30
N SER A 131 3.69 2.08 -6.84
CA SER A 131 4.19 1.87 -8.21
C SER A 131 3.12 2.07 -9.27
N VAL A 132 1.87 1.69 -9.00
CA VAL A 132 0.78 1.82 -9.99
C VAL A 132 0.27 3.26 -10.13
N VAL A 133 0.41 4.08 -9.08
CA VAL A 133 0.00 5.49 -9.11
C VAL A 133 0.67 6.25 -10.27
N PRO A 134 2.00 6.27 -10.45
CA PRO A 134 2.62 6.91 -11.60
C PRO A 134 2.42 6.12 -12.91
N LEU A 135 2.22 4.80 -12.86
CA LEU A 135 2.06 3.98 -14.06
C LEU A 135 0.68 4.15 -14.72
N ARG A 136 -0.37 4.43 -13.94
CA ARG A 136 -1.72 4.59 -14.48
C ARG A 136 -1.79 5.67 -15.58
N PRO A 137 -1.42 6.95 -15.32
CA PRO A 137 -1.48 7.99 -16.34
C PRO A 137 -0.53 7.73 -17.51
N LEU A 138 0.60 7.06 -17.29
CA LEU A 138 1.52 6.69 -18.36
C LEU A 138 0.97 5.56 -19.23
N HIS A 139 0.26 4.60 -18.65
CA HIS A 139 -0.45 3.56 -19.38
C HIS A 139 -1.53 4.15 -20.28
N ASP A 140 -2.33 5.07 -19.75
CA ASP A 140 -3.40 5.73 -20.48
C ASP A 140 -2.87 6.52 -21.69
N ALA A 141 -1.70 7.14 -21.55
CA ALA A 141 -1.09 7.95 -22.61
C ALA A 141 -0.34 7.11 -23.66
N PHE A 142 0.46 6.15 -23.23
CA PHE A 142 1.46 5.50 -24.07
C PHE A 142 1.28 4.00 -24.25
N GLY A 143 0.42 3.34 -23.44
CA GLY A 143 0.28 1.88 -23.38
C GLY A 143 1.50 1.20 -22.77
N LEU A 144 1.30 0.38 -21.73
CA LEU A 144 2.36 -0.42 -21.15
C LEU A 144 2.57 -1.71 -21.95
N LYS A 145 3.81 -2.01 -22.30
CA LYS A 145 4.23 -3.25 -22.95
C LYS A 145 5.04 -4.14 -22.01
N ARG A 146 5.87 -3.54 -21.15
CA ARG A 146 6.69 -4.27 -20.17
C ARG A 146 6.93 -3.39 -18.94
N VAL A 147 6.93 -4.02 -17.78
CA VAL A 147 7.34 -3.39 -16.50
C VAL A 147 8.27 -4.32 -15.76
N ALA A 148 9.43 -3.85 -15.36
CA ALA A 148 10.33 -4.54 -14.45
C ALA A 148 10.54 -3.68 -13.20
N TYR A 149 10.26 -4.27 -12.05
CA TYR A 149 10.43 -3.63 -10.75
C TYR A 149 11.71 -4.11 -10.06
N THR A 150 12.44 -3.19 -9.46
CA THR A 150 13.42 -3.50 -8.42
C THR A 150 13.08 -2.67 -7.20
N THR A 151 12.65 -3.33 -6.12
CA THR A 151 12.22 -2.64 -4.90
C THR A 151 13.34 -2.58 -3.87
N TYR A 152 13.35 -1.50 -3.10
CA TYR A 152 14.21 -1.26 -1.94
C TYR A 152 13.28 -0.95 -0.76
N GLN A 153 12.87 -2.02 -0.04
CA GLN A 153 11.78 -1.94 0.92
C GLN A 153 12.27 -1.73 2.35
N ALA A 154 11.72 -0.73 3.01
CA ALA A 154 11.98 -0.38 4.40
C ALA A 154 11.53 -1.48 5.37
N VAL A 155 12.19 -1.57 6.53
CA VAL A 155 11.92 -2.61 7.54
C VAL A 155 10.55 -2.48 8.21
N SER A 156 9.95 -1.29 8.22
CA SER A 156 8.58 -1.08 8.76
C SER A 156 7.51 -1.89 8.03
N GLY A 157 7.76 -2.31 6.76
CA GLY A 157 6.91 -3.23 6.03
C GLY A 157 6.77 -4.62 6.69
N SER A 158 7.72 -5.01 7.54
CA SER A 158 7.66 -6.21 8.40
C SER A 158 7.10 -5.90 9.81
N GLY A 159 6.51 -4.72 10.00
CA GLY A 159 5.98 -4.29 11.28
C GLY A 159 7.06 -4.04 12.34
N GLN A 160 6.67 -4.06 13.61
CA GLN A 160 7.55 -3.76 14.73
C GLN A 160 8.76 -4.70 14.82
N ALA A 161 8.59 -5.97 14.42
CA ALA A 161 9.68 -6.96 14.45
C ALA A 161 10.84 -6.57 13.51
N GLY A 162 10.54 -6.13 12.28
CA GLY A 162 11.55 -5.64 11.34
C GLY A 162 12.26 -4.37 11.83
N ILE A 163 11.50 -3.44 12.42
CA ILE A 163 12.07 -2.21 13.03
C ILE A 163 13.04 -2.57 14.17
N ASN A 164 12.66 -3.54 15.00
CA ASN A 164 13.49 -4.00 16.11
C ASN A 164 14.78 -4.66 15.61
N ASP A 165 14.70 -5.53 14.60
CA ASP A 165 15.89 -6.17 14.01
C ASP A 165 16.90 -5.14 13.47
N LEU A 166 16.43 -4.05 12.84
CA LEU A 166 17.33 -2.98 12.39
C LEU A 166 17.99 -2.26 13.57
N ARG A 167 17.21 -1.89 14.60
CA ARG A 167 17.74 -1.19 15.79
C ARG A 167 18.69 -2.06 16.62
N ASN A 168 18.37 -3.33 16.75
CA ASN A 168 19.16 -4.28 17.54
C ASN A 168 20.42 -4.69 16.79
N GLY A 169 20.35 -4.81 15.46
CA GLY A 169 21.50 -5.06 14.61
C GLY A 169 22.57 -3.97 14.70
N GLU A 170 22.17 -2.71 14.90
CA GLU A 170 23.11 -1.60 15.18
C GLU A 170 23.93 -1.85 16.47
N LYS A 171 23.37 -2.55 17.44
CA LYS A 171 24.02 -2.93 18.70
C LYS A 171 24.77 -4.25 18.61
N GLY A 172 24.80 -4.91 17.44
CA GLY A 172 25.40 -6.21 17.22
C GLY A 172 24.57 -7.40 17.70
N GLU A 173 23.28 -7.21 17.97
CA GLU A 173 22.35 -8.28 18.35
C GLU A 173 21.93 -9.11 17.11
N ALA A 174 21.71 -10.41 17.32
CA ALA A 174 21.22 -11.28 16.25
C ALA A 174 19.79 -10.95 15.82
N PRO A 175 19.45 -11.11 14.53
CA PRO A 175 18.09 -10.89 14.06
C PRO A 175 17.12 -11.93 14.64
N THR A 176 15.86 -11.51 14.85
CA THR A 176 14.78 -12.37 15.33
C THR A 176 13.67 -12.57 14.31
N ASN A 177 13.57 -11.67 13.34
CA ASN A 177 12.56 -11.67 12.29
C ASN A 177 13.13 -12.01 10.91
N TYR A 178 14.31 -11.50 10.58
CA TYR A 178 14.95 -11.77 9.30
C TYR A 178 15.90 -12.97 9.36
N PRO A 179 16.12 -13.70 8.25
CA PRO A 179 17.06 -14.83 8.21
C PRO A 179 18.53 -14.41 8.32
N HIS A 180 18.83 -13.13 8.05
CA HIS A 180 20.17 -12.54 8.15
C HIS A 180 20.08 -11.15 8.77
N PRO A 181 21.18 -10.62 9.39
CA PRO A 181 21.21 -9.25 9.87
C PRO A 181 20.85 -8.26 8.77
N ILE A 182 19.94 -7.33 9.07
CA ILE A 182 19.55 -6.27 8.13
C ILE A 182 20.39 -5.00 8.31
N TYR A 183 20.93 -4.75 9.51
CA TYR A 183 21.81 -3.61 9.75
C TYR A 183 23.03 -3.67 8.85
N ASN A 184 23.32 -2.59 8.15
CA ASN A 184 24.41 -2.48 7.17
C ASN A 184 24.41 -3.60 6.12
N ASN A 185 23.24 -4.09 5.71
CA ASN A 185 23.07 -5.20 4.77
C ASN A 185 21.80 -5.02 3.92
N VAL A 186 21.71 -5.76 2.81
CA VAL A 186 20.52 -5.86 1.97
C VAL A 186 20.14 -7.32 1.79
N LEU A 187 18.83 -7.63 1.82
CA LEU A 187 18.33 -8.99 1.70
C LEU A 187 17.44 -9.10 0.45
N PRO A 188 17.86 -9.80 -0.62
CA PRO A 188 17.03 -10.02 -1.82
C PRO A 188 15.99 -11.11 -1.57
N HIS A 189 15.24 -10.95 -0.48
CA HIS A 189 14.27 -11.93 0.01
C HIS A 189 13.22 -11.24 0.88
N ILE A 190 12.00 -11.15 0.35
CA ILE A 190 10.83 -10.68 1.09
C ILE A 190 9.70 -11.68 0.87
N ASP A 191 9.09 -12.16 1.99
CA ASP A 191 8.11 -13.24 2.01
C ASP A 191 8.73 -14.60 1.59
N VAL A 192 7.94 -15.64 1.39
CA VAL A 192 8.41 -16.99 1.12
C VAL A 192 8.78 -17.19 -0.35
N PHE A 193 9.77 -18.04 -0.62
CA PHE A 193 10.11 -18.48 -1.98
C PHE A 193 9.07 -19.44 -2.53
N LEU A 194 8.80 -19.33 -3.82
CA LEU A 194 7.91 -20.19 -4.60
C LEU A 194 8.72 -21.12 -5.52
N GLU A 195 8.07 -22.14 -6.06
CA GLU A 195 8.71 -23.15 -6.93
C GLU A 195 9.30 -22.54 -8.22
N ASN A 196 8.74 -21.42 -8.70
CA ASN A 196 9.23 -20.71 -9.89
C ASN A 196 10.46 -19.81 -9.62
N GLY A 197 11.01 -19.84 -8.41
CA GLY A 197 12.16 -19.04 -8.00
C GLY A 197 11.85 -17.60 -7.58
N TYR A 198 10.63 -17.13 -7.77
CA TYR A 198 10.18 -15.84 -7.25
C TYR A 198 9.79 -15.96 -5.76
N THR A 199 9.78 -14.81 -5.07
CA THR A 199 9.12 -14.74 -3.77
C THR A 199 7.63 -14.41 -3.93
N LYS A 200 6.86 -14.68 -2.89
CA LYS A 200 5.44 -14.28 -2.86
C LYS A 200 5.26 -12.76 -2.97
N GLU A 201 6.19 -11.97 -2.42
CA GLU A 201 6.16 -10.51 -2.54
C GLU A 201 6.33 -10.06 -3.99
N GLU A 202 7.24 -10.67 -4.74
CA GLU A 202 7.45 -10.39 -6.17
C GLU A 202 6.21 -10.74 -6.99
N MET A 203 5.56 -11.87 -6.68
CA MET A 203 4.30 -12.25 -7.35
C MET A 203 3.15 -11.30 -7.05
N LYS A 204 3.08 -10.73 -5.82
CA LYS A 204 2.11 -9.67 -5.51
C LYS A 204 2.32 -8.46 -6.40
N MET A 205 3.55 -7.97 -6.57
CA MET A 205 3.85 -6.85 -7.47
C MET A 205 3.34 -7.13 -8.89
N ILE A 206 3.59 -8.32 -9.42
CA ILE A 206 3.21 -8.71 -10.78
C ILE A 206 1.69 -8.80 -10.93
N GLN A 207 1.04 -9.59 -10.07
CA GLN A 207 -0.38 -9.93 -10.20
C GLN A 207 -1.28 -8.75 -9.84
N GLU A 208 -0.95 -8.03 -8.76
CA GLU A 208 -1.73 -6.88 -8.32
C GLU A 208 -1.62 -5.71 -9.32
N THR A 209 -0.43 -5.43 -9.88
CA THR A 209 -0.27 -4.42 -10.95
C THR A 209 -1.19 -4.72 -12.12
N ARG A 210 -1.23 -5.98 -12.57
CA ARG A 210 -2.09 -6.40 -13.67
C ARG A 210 -3.56 -6.17 -13.35
N LYS A 211 -4.01 -6.60 -12.18
CA LYS A 211 -5.41 -6.47 -11.75
C LYS A 211 -5.84 -5.01 -11.60
N ILE A 212 -5.04 -4.18 -10.94
CA ILE A 212 -5.38 -2.76 -10.67
C ILE A 212 -5.44 -1.95 -11.97
N LEU A 213 -4.48 -2.16 -12.87
CA LEU A 213 -4.41 -1.40 -14.13
C LEU A 213 -5.27 -2.01 -15.26
N GLY A 214 -5.86 -3.20 -15.04
CA GLY A 214 -6.66 -3.90 -16.06
C GLY A 214 -5.82 -4.37 -17.25
N LEU A 215 -4.57 -4.78 -17.03
CA LEU A 215 -3.65 -5.15 -18.09
C LEU A 215 -3.91 -6.57 -18.60
N SER A 216 -3.81 -6.75 -19.92
CA SER A 216 -3.83 -8.07 -20.54
C SER A 216 -2.57 -8.89 -20.21
N ASP A 217 -2.62 -10.20 -20.45
CA ASP A 217 -1.48 -11.09 -20.22
C ASP A 217 -0.29 -10.81 -21.15
N ASP A 218 -0.52 -10.09 -22.25
CA ASP A 218 0.55 -9.69 -23.20
C ASP A 218 1.52 -8.66 -22.60
N VAL A 219 1.11 -7.92 -21.57
CA VAL A 219 2.01 -7.00 -20.87
C VAL A 219 2.96 -7.79 -19.97
N ALA A 220 4.25 -7.76 -20.30
CA ALA A 220 5.25 -8.47 -19.52
C ALA A 220 5.56 -7.74 -18.21
N ILE A 221 5.43 -8.43 -17.07
CA ILE A 221 5.72 -7.85 -15.75
C ILE A 221 6.66 -8.78 -14.99
N THR A 222 7.70 -8.22 -14.37
CA THR A 222 8.61 -8.94 -13.47
C THR A 222 9.00 -8.07 -12.28
N ALA A 223 9.49 -8.69 -11.22
CA ALA A 223 9.90 -7.98 -10.01
C ALA A 223 11.07 -8.67 -9.32
N THR A 224 11.92 -7.87 -8.67
CA THR A 224 12.90 -8.29 -7.66
C THR A 224 12.67 -7.46 -6.42
N CYS A 225 12.40 -8.09 -5.28
CA CYS A 225 12.09 -7.40 -4.03
C CYS A 225 13.23 -7.53 -3.02
N VAL A 226 13.77 -6.39 -2.59
CA VAL A 226 14.92 -6.32 -1.69
C VAL A 226 14.55 -5.59 -0.39
N ARG A 227 14.85 -6.18 0.77
CA ARG A 227 14.79 -5.51 2.06
C ARG A 227 16.06 -4.72 2.28
N VAL A 228 15.94 -3.45 2.68
CA VAL A 228 17.05 -2.53 2.91
C VAL A 228 17.02 -1.96 4.33
N PRO A 229 18.17 -1.50 4.89
CA PRO A 229 18.26 -0.99 6.26
C PRO A 229 17.75 0.45 6.37
N VAL A 230 16.51 0.67 5.97
CA VAL A 230 15.78 1.94 6.03
C VAL A 230 14.54 1.72 6.89
N PHE A 231 14.23 2.66 7.80
CA PHE A 231 13.10 2.49 8.70
C PHE A 231 11.76 2.58 7.99
N ASN A 232 11.51 3.65 7.22
CA ASN A 232 10.25 3.92 6.55
C ASN A 232 10.48 4.35 5.10
N SER A 233 9.43 4.25 4.30
CA SER A 233 9.35 4.55 2.87
C SER A 233 10.08 3.54 1.99
N HIS A 234 9.33 2.96 1.07
CA HIS A 234 9.89 2.10 0.05
C HIS A 234 10.35 2.91 -1.15
N SER A 235 11.47 2.51 -1.72
CA SER A 235 11.91 3.00 -3.03
C SER A 235 11.74 1.89 -4.06
N VAL A 236 11.33 2.25 -5.26
CA VAL A 236 11.16 1.30 -6.37
C VAL A 236 11.80 1.89 -7.63
N GLU A 237 12.72 1.16 -8.21
CA GLU A 237 13.15 1.38 -9.58
C GLU A 237 12.15 0.69 -10.50
N ILE A 238 11.59 1.44 -11.45
CA ILE A 238 10.64 0.97 -12.45
C ILE A 238 11.28 1.13 -13.82
N ASN A 239 11.65 0.00 -14.44
CA ASN A 239 12.03 -0.01 -15.84
C ASN A 239 10.79 -0.35 -16.68
N VAL A 240 10.33 0.59 -17.49
CA VAL A 240 9.09 0.49 -18.26
C VAL A 240 9.33 0.60 -19.75
N THR A 241 8.66 -0.24 -20.53
CA THR A 241 8.59 -0.15 -22.00
C THR A 241 7.18 0.21 -22.41
N PHE A 242 7.02 1.21 -23.24
CA PHE A 242 5.74 1.64 -23.78
C PHE A 242 5.51 1.12 -25.21
N GLU A 243 4.24 1.06 -25.61
CA GLU A 243 3.84 0.75 -26.99
C GLU A 243 4.14 1.92 -27.94
N LYS A 244 3.82 3.15 -27.48
CA LYS A 244 4.07 4.39 -28.20
C LYS A 244 5.41 4.99 -27.79
N ASP A 245 6.12 5.58 -28.75
CA ASP A 245 7.32 6.35 -28.44
C ASP A 245 6.97 7.61 -27.66
N THR A 246 7.89 8.03 -26.76
CA THR A 246 7.74 9.21 -25.93
C THR A 246 9.11 9.74 -25.52
N THR A 247 9.12 10.79 -24.71
CA THR A 247 10.33 11.43 -24.18
C THR A 247 10.28 11.54 -22.65
N PRO A 248 11.41 11.68 -21.97
CA PRO A 248 11.44 11.92 -20.52
C PRO A 248 10.64 13.20 -20.15
N GLU A 249 10.65 14.22 -21.03
CA GLU A 249 9.94 15.48 -20.84
C GLU A 249 8.42 15.29 -20.88
N GLU A 250 7.92 14.48 -21.81
CA GLU A 250 6.49 14.15 -21.91
C GLU A 250 6.04 13.31 -20.72
N ILE A 251 6.85 12.31 -20.29
CA ILE A 251 6.58 11.51 -19.09
C ILE A 251 6.48 12.43 -17.87
N ARG A 252 7.45 13.33 -17.69
CA ARG A 252 7.47 14.29 -16.58
C ARG A 252 6.23 15.19 -16.61
N ALA A 253 5.89 15.76 -17.76
CA ALA A 253 4.73 16.64 -17.92
C ALA A 253 3.38 15.95 -17.61
N ILE A 254 3.26 14.64 -17.85
CA ILE A 254 2.09 13.84 -17.45
C ILE A 254 2.07 13.62 -15.94
N LEU A 255 3.21 13.24 -15.36
CA LEU A 255 3.30 12.94 -13.95
C LEU A 255 3.13 14.18 -13.05
N GLU A 256 3.55 15.35 -13.50
CA GLU A 256 3.33 16.64 -12.80
C GLU A 256 1.84 16.99 -12.65
N LYS A 257 0.98 16.42 -13.48
CA LYS A 257 -0.48 16.64 -13.46
C LYS A 257 -1.24 15.46 -12.82
N ALA A 258 -0.53 14.37 -12.54
CA ALA A 258 -1.16 13.15 -12.03
C ALA A 258 -1.55 13.31 -10.56
N PRO A 259 -2.78 12.90 -10.17
CA PRO A 259 -3.19 12.93 -8.79
C PRO A 259 -2.30 12.01 -7.94
N GLY A 260 -1.94 12.47 -6.74
CA GLY A 260 -1.14 11.70 -5.79
C GLY A 260 0.35 11.56 -6.17
N VAL A 261 0.84 12.29 -7.17
CA VAL A 261 2.25 12.26 -7.60
C VAL A 261 2.92 13.62 -7.37
N ILE A 262 4.13 13.60 -6.84
CA ILE A 262 5.03 14.75 -6.78
C ILE A 262 6.28 14.42 -7.58
N VAL A 263 6.60 15.25 -8.58
CA VAL A 263 7.81 15.09 -9.38
C VAL A 263 8.96 15.87 -8.74
N LEU A 264 10.03 15.17 -8.37
CA LEU A 264 11.31 15.70 -7.92
C LEU A 264 12.40 15.20 -8.86
N ASP A 265 12.67 15.91 -9.95
CA ASP A 265 13.53 15.42 -11.02
C ASP A 265 14.44 16.50 -11.61
N LYS A 266 15.39 16.99 -10.78
CA LYS A 266 16.49 17.86 -11.16
C LYS A 266 17.81 17.25 -10.64
N PRO A 267 18.28 16.18 -11.26
CA PRO A 267 19.45 15.46 -10.80
C PRO A 267 20.74 16.30 -10.79
N GLU A 268 20.84 17.29 -11.67
CA GLU A 268 21.95 18.27 -11.72
C GLU A 268 22.02 19.15 -10.47
N GLU A 269 20.90 19.35 -9.78
CA GLU A 269 20.79 20.07 -8.50
C GLU A 269 20.78 19.11 -7.31
N ASN A 270 20.98 17.80 -7.50
CA ASN A 270 20.81 16.72 -6.51
C ASN A 270 19.36 16.64 -5.96
N VAL A 271 18.37 17.05 -6.75
CA VAL A 271 16.95 16.96 -6.40
C VAL A 271 16.36 15.69 -7.02
N TYR A 272 16.08 14.71 -6.19
CA TYR A 272 15.47 13.42 -6.52
C TYR A 272 14.82 12.81 -5.28
N PRO A 273 13.81 11.94 -5.42
CA PRO A 273 13.10 11.35 -4.27
C PRO A 273 13.98 10.48 -3.39
N THR A 274 13.82 10.64 -2.08
CA THR A 274 14.47 9.79 -1.07
C THR A 274 13.44 9.34 -0.02
N PRO A 275 13.69 8.24 0.71
CA PRO A 275 12.83 7.78 1.80
C PRO A 275 12.57 8.84 2.87
N LEU A 276 13.56 9.67 3.22
CA LEU A 276 13.40 10.72 4.23
C LEU A 276 12.41 11.81 3.80
N GLN A 277 12.35 12.13 2.51
CA GLN A 277 11.40 13.12 1.97
C GLN A 277 9.98 12.57 1.88
N ALA A 278 9.82 11.29 1.54
CA ALA A 278 8.51 10.68 1.36
C ALA A 278 7.85 10.28 2.69
N THR A 279 8.65 10.06 3.74
CA THR A 279 8.12 9.65 5.05
C THR A 279 7.20 10.71 5.64
N GLY A 280 6.00 10.31 6.03
CA GLY A 280 4.96 11.17 6.60
C GLY A 280 4.03 11.81 5.56
N HIS A 281 4.22 11.54 4.27
CA HIS A 281 3.39 12.07 3.18
C HIS A 281 2.53 11.00 2.53
N ASP A 282 1.41 11.41 1.94
CA ASP A 282 0.48 10.50 1.23
C ASP A 282 0.76 10.44 -0.28
N GLU A 283 1.51 11.39 -0.80
CA GLU A 283 1.90 11.43 -2.21
C GLU A 283 3.04 10.45 -2.49
N VAL A 284 3.11 10.03 -3.74
CA VAL A 284 4.20 9.25 -4.30
C VAL A 284 5.17 10.20 -5.01
N TYR A 285 6.43 10.15 -4.61
CA TYR A 285 7.48 10.98 -5.16
C TYR A 285 8.16 10.27 -6.33
N VAL A 286 8.29 10.96 -7.46
CA VAL A 286 8.86 10.40 -8.70
C VAL A 286 9.99 11.28 -9.22
N GLY A 287 11.05 10.65 -9.68
CA GLY A 287 12.20 11.33 -10.28
C GLY A 287 13.14 10.37 -10.99
N ARG A 288 14.33 10.88 -11.34
CA ARG A 288 15.33 10.12 -12.11
C ARG A 288 14.75 9.53 -13.40
N ILE A 289 13.81 10.27 -14.02
CA ILE A 289 13.15 9.91 -15.27
C ILE A 289 14.16 10.06 -16.42
N ARG A 290 14.47 8.95 -17.08
CA ARG A 290 15.47 8.91 -18.15
C ARG A 290 15.21 7.77 -19.11
N ARG A 291 15.69 7.89 -20.37
CA ARG A 291 15.64 6.78 -21.32
C ARG A 291 16.52 5.61 -20.84
N ASP A 292 16.02 4.41 -21.08
CA ASP A 292 16.84 3.21 -21.07
C ASP A 292 17.62 3.14 -22.40
N ILE A 293 18.93 3.25 -22.32
CA ILE A 293 19.80 3.25 -23.51
C ILE A 293 19.97 1.88 -24.15
N SER A 294 19.50 0.83 -23.48
CA SER A 294 19.65 -0.57 -23.93
C SER A 294 18.45 -1.08 -24.73
N GLN A 295 17.31 -0.40 -24.65
CA GLN A 295 16.06 -0.87 -25.27
C GLN A 295 15.20 0.28 -25.79
N PRO A 296 14.65 0.19 -27.04
CA PRO A 296 13.74 1.19 -27.58
C PRO A 296 12.49 1.37 -26.71
N ASN A 297 11.94 2.57 -26.73
CA ASN A 297 10.72 2.98 -26.02
C ASN A 297 10.68 2.63 -24.54
N SER A 298 11.86 2.54 -23.92
CA SER A 298 12.03 2.14 -22.53
C SER A 298 12.62 3.26 -21.68
N PHE A 299 12.20 3.30 -20.43
CA PHE A 299 12.54 4.34 -19.49
C PHE A 299 12.76 3.77 -18.09
N HIS A 300 13.56 4.46 -17.32
CA HIS A 300 13.72 4.25 -15.88
C HIS A 300 13.01 5.37 -15.14
N ILE A 301 12.28 4.99 -14.10
CA ILE A 301 11.57 5.89 -13.19
C ILE A 301 11.93 5.48 -11.76
N TRP A 302 12.34 6.43 -10.94
CA TRP A 302 12.55 6.22 -9.52
C TRP A 302 11.35 6.71 -8.74
N CYS A 303 10.73 5.84 -7.96
CA CYS A 303 9.48 6.06 -7.25
C CYS A 303 9.67 5.80 -5.76
N VAL A 304 9.29 6.74 -4.90
CA VAL A 304 9.40 6.61 -3.44
C VAL A 304 8.08 6.98 -2.78
N GLY A 305 7.61 6.16 -1.85
CA GLY A 305 6.37 6.40 -1.11
C GLY A 305 6.44 5.88 0.32
N ASP A 306 5.70 6.51 1.23
CA ASP A 306 5.56 6.02 2.60
C ASP A 306 4.71 4.74 2.62
N ASN A 307 5.36 3.62 2.90
CA ASN A 307 4.76 2.29 2.85
C ASN A 307 3.70 2.04 3.93
N ILE A 308 3.70 2.82 5.00
CA ILE A 308 2.71 2.73 6.07
C ILE A 308 1.54 3.69 5.84
N ARG A 309 1.80 4.85 5.22
CA ARG A 309 0.78 5.82 4.81
C ARG A 309 0.18 5.44 3.47
N LYS A 310 0.69 5.97 2.36
CA LYS A 310 0.14 5.67 1.02
C LYS A 310 0.12 4.17 0.73
N GLY A 311 1.16 3.46 1.13
CA GLY A 311 1.26 2.01 0.93
C GLY A 311 0.28 1.16 1.76
N ALA A 312 -0.45 1.74 2.72
CA ALA A 312 -1.37 1.01 3.59
C ALA A 312 -2.53 1.88 4.10
N ALA A 313 -2.29 2.63 5.18
CA ALA A 313 -3.33 3.34 5.92
C ALA A 313 -4.04 4.40 5.08
N SER A 314 -3.28 5.24 4.38
CA SER A 314 -3.85 6.32 3.58
C SER A 314 -4.67 5.80 2.41
N ASN A 315 -4.18 4.78 1.69
CA ASN A 315 -4.94 4.20 0.58
C ASN A 315 -6.27 3.59 1.07
N ALA A 316 -6.25 2.91 2.22
CA ALA A 316 -7.48 2.35 2.79
C ALA A 316 -8.50 3.43 3.18
N ILE A 317 -8.06 4.54 3.78
CA ILE A 317 -8.93 5.69 4.09
C ILE A 317 -9.40 6.39 2.81
N GLN A 318 -8.52 6.57 1.82
CA GLN A 318 -8.87 7.17 0.52
C GLN A 318 -9.92 6.35 -0.23
N ILE A 319 -9.94 5.01 -0.10
CA ILE A 319 -11.02 4.18 -0.65
C ILE A 319 -12.38 4.58 -0.03
N ALA A 320 -12.45 4.74 1.29
CA ALA A 320 -13.68 5.18 1.96
C ALA A 320 -14.04 6.62 1.56
N GLU A 321 -13.06 7.54 1.49
CA GLU A 321 -13.27 8.91 1.01
C GLU A 321 -13.82 8.93 -0.42
N TYR A 322 -13.29 8.06 -1.30
CA TYR A 322 -13.76 7.93 -2.69
C TYR A 322 -15.23 7.47 -2.75
N ILE A 323 -15.59 6.45 -1.97
CA ILE A 323 -16.96 5.91 -1.91
C ILE A 323 -17.94 6.99 -1.45
N GLU A 324 -17.60 7.75 -0.41
CA GLU A 324 -18.45 8.84 0.09
C GLU A 324 -18.56 10.00 -0.91
N ALA A 325 -17.45 10.42 -1.50
CA ALA A 325 -17.41 11.52 -2.48
C ALA A 325 -18.25 11.24 -3.73
N HIS A 326 -18.34 9.98 -4.14
CA HIS A 326 -19.09 9.55 -5.33
C HIS A 326 -20.48 8.96 -4.98
N ASN A 327 -20.90 9.00 -3.70
CA ASN A 327 -22.19 8.46 -3.22
C ASN A 327 -22.42 6.99 -3.62
N LEU A 328 -21.38 6.15 -3.58
CA LEU A 328 -21.47 4.75 -3.99
C LEU A 328 -22.08 3.84 -2.92
N ARG A 329 -22.21 4.29 -1.68
CA ARG A 329 -22.70 3.50 -0.53
C ARG A 329 -24.21 3.23 -0.56
N LYS A 330 -24.98 3.72 -1.52
CA LYS A 330 -26.45 3.65 -1.58
C LYS A 330 -27.00 2.26 -1.76
#